data_1e0725d5f656727003fe42d4c279c470
#
_entry.id   1e0725d5f656727003fe42d4c279c470
#
_cell.length_a   1.000
_cell.length_b   1.000
_cell.length_c   1.000
_cell.angle_alpha   90.00
_cell.angle_beta   90.00
_cell.angle_gamma   90.00
#
_symmetry.space_group_name_H-M   'P 1'
#
loop_
_entity.id
_entity.type
_entity.pdbx_description
1 polymer ?
#
loop_
_entity_poly.entity_id
_entity_poly.type
_entity_poly.pdbx_seq_one_letter_code
_entity_poly.pdbx_strand_id
1 'polypeptide(L)'
;MVTAGPARIPSREALLDKAIGWRTGVGVTLSEPPLTTADPPVHQAAASDRPVGESAVAGGAGWERDAARGAAVGELLERYAAVHCPLLTVPRDEIPSTAGIPSTATVLGFDDFLLHSPEQRADPGFPAASTYAQDRFTRTFSLIDQRPAWVPAALVSNDPGFGAIATSSGLAAGASVTTALLRATQELVERDALMVTWLHGLRPRTTPAPARVSELVGEIDGGATVLDLTPRHSPHPVAMVVGSAPLPDRPRHGAGIACRATWAGAVEKATLEWAQAMTYVGVTAGGRPRPEPHDVVSFDEHARFYSLRPDLWDALPIHRGTPAEPPASSTATGAAGQLHELVMSLHRNGIRLFYRDLTTLDVAACGVRVVRVLSPDLVPIHGHHRWPHLAAACVPVAERFPGAEPSTAFPSPFPHPLG
;
A
#
# COMPACT_ATOMS: atom_id res chain seq x y z
N MET A 1 -42.14 -2.02 -13.89
CA MET A 1 -41.04 -1.55 -13.02
C MET A 1 -40.53 -2.73 -12.22
N VAL A 2 -39.38 -3.32 -12.58
CA VAL A 2 -38.75 -4.36 -11.78
C VAL A 2 -37.93 -3.60 -10.72
N THR A 3 -38.41 -3.62 -9.48
CA THR A 3 -37.63 -3.12 -8.34
C THR A 3 -36.45 -4.06 -8.14
N ALA A 4 -35.27 -3.65 -8.56
CA ALA A 4 -34.04 -4.35 -8.22
C ALA A 4 -33.94 -4.36 -6.69
N GLY A 5 -34.07 -5.55 -6.10
CA GLY A 5 -33.81 -5.72 -4.67
C GLY A 5 -32.37 -5.31 -4.33
N PRO A 6 -32.07 -5.02 -3.05
CA PRO A 6 -30.71 -4.64 -2.66
C PRO A 6 -29.73 -5.68 -3.14
N ALA A 7 -28.70 -5.24 -3.88
CA ALA A 7 -27.63 -6.13 -4.36
C ALA A 7 -27.03 -6.86 -3.17
N ARG A 8 -27.20 -8.18 -3.11
CA ARG A 8 -26.59 -9.00 -2.05
C ARG A 8 -25.08 -8.93 -2.21
N ILE A 9 -24.40 -8.53 -1.15
CA ILE A 9 -22.94 -8.65 -1.08
C ILE A 9 -22.61 -10.14 -1.23
N PRO A 10 -21.81 -10.56 -2.21
CA PRO A 10 -21.46 -11.96 -2.41
C PRO A 10 -20.73 -12.49 -1.17
N SER A 11 -20.97 -13.75 -0.81
CA SER A 11 -20.15 -14.43 0.19
C SER A 11 -18.70 -14.52 -0.31
N ARG A 12 -17.74 -14.72 0.63
CA ARG A 12 -16.33 -14.97 0.24
C ARG A 12 -16.20 -16.19 -0.68
N GLU A 13 -16.95 -17.24 -0.41
CA GLU A 13 -17.00 -18.44 -1.24
C GLU A 13 -17.48 -18.12 -2.67
N ALA A 14 -18.57 -17.36 -2.81
CA ALA A 14 -19.07 -16.92 -4.12
C ALA A 14 -18.08 -16.02 -4.87
N LEU A 15 -17.26 -15.25 -4.15
CA LEU A 15 -16.16 -14.48 -4.73
C LEU A 15 -15.06 -15.40 -5.26
N LEU A 16 -14.63 -16.39 -4.48
CA LEU A 16 -13.61 -17.35 -4.87
C LEU A 16 -14.05 -18.17 -6.11
N ASP A 17 -15.29 -18.65 -6.10
CA ASP A 17 -15.86 -19.44 -7.19
C ASP A 17 -15.94 -18.69 -8.52
N LYS A 18 -16.17 -17.37 -8.47
CA LYS A 18 -16.25 -16.53 -9.67
C LYS A 18 -14.91 -16.01 -10.14
N ALA A 19 -14.01 -15.68 -9.20
CA ALA A 19 -12.76 -15.03 -9.52
C ALA A 19 -11.69 -16.00 -10.01
N ILE A 20 -11.69 -17.24 -9.52
CA ILE A 20 -10.69 -18.25 -9.84
C ILE A 20 -11.29 -19.32 -10.76
N GLY A 21 -10.74 -19.45 -11.96
CA GLY A 21 -11.16 -20.48 -12.92
C GLY A 21 -10.57 -20.24 -14.29
N TRP A 22 -10.06 -21.31 -14.88
CA TRP A 22 -9.37 -21.24 -16.17
C TRP A 22 -10.27 -20.87 -17.38
N ARG A 23 -11.59 -20.91 -17.21
CA ARG A 23 -12.55 -20.55 -18.28
C ARG A 23 -13.12 -19.15 -18.17
N THR A 24 -13.43 -18.72 -16.95
CA THR A 24 -14.22 -17.50 -16.73
C THR A 24 -13.70 -16.67 -15.58
N GLY A 25 -12.72 -17.17 -14.80
CA GLY A 25 -12.10 -16.42 -13.71
C GLY A 25 -11.08 -15.41 -14.24
N VAL A 26 -10.87 -14.35 -13.47
CA VAL A 26 -9.76 -13.41 -13.65
C VAL A 26 -8.45 -14.10 -13.26
N GLY A 27 -8.47 -14.88 -12.17
CA GLY A 27 -7.36 -15.69 -11.73
C GLY A 27 -7.46 -17.15 -12.23
N VAL A 28 -6.31 -17.78 -12.39
CA VAL A 28 -6.18 -19.17 -12.82
C VAL A 28 -5.87 -20.08 -11.65
N THR A 29 -5.05 -19.61 -10.70
CA THR A 29 -4.60 -20.41 -9.54
C THR A 29 -4.88 -19.71 -8.23
N LEU A 30 -5.20 -20.54 -7.22
CA LEU A 30 -5.28 -20.14 -5.82
C LEU A 30 -4.64 -21.27 -5.01
N SER A 31 -3.52 -21.01 -4.40
CA SER A 31 -2.72 -21.98 -3.65
C SER A 31 -2.46 -21.50 -2.23
N GLU A 32 -2.11 -22.43 -1.37
CA GLU A 32 -1.65 -22.15 -0.01
C GLU A 32 -0.19 -22.56 0.07
N PRO A 33 0.75 -21.64 0.35
CA PRO A 33 2.15 -22.00 0.47
C PRO A 33 2.32 -22.99 1.65
N PRO A 34 3.17 -24.01 1.51
CA PRO A 34 3.46 -24.90 2.61
C PRO A 34 4.20 -24.13 3.69
N LEU A 35 3.63 -24.10 4.89
CA LEU A 35 4.28 -23.50 6.06
C LEU A 35 5.14 -24.57 6.77
N THR A 36 6.28 -24.15 7.29
CA THR A 36 7.17 -24.92 8.15
C THR A 36 6.95 -24.53 9.62
N THR A 37 7.55 -25.26 10.54
CA THR A 37 7.52 -24.92 11.98
C THR A 37 8.27 -23.63 12.30
N ALA A 38 9.08 -23.13 11.36
CA ALA A 38 9.75 -21.86 11.49
C ALA A 38 8.88 -20.68 11.03
N ASP A 39 7.76 -20.93 10.33
CA ASP A 39 6.91 -19.86 9.82
C ASP A 39 5.83 -19.45 10.82
N PRO A 40 5.43 -18.17 10.87
CA PRO A 40 4.33 -17.74 11.71
C PRO A 40 3.06 -18.54 11.40
N PRO A 41 2.38 -19.11 12.41
CA PRO A 41 1.23 -20.00 12.22
C PRO A 41 -0.05 -19.22 11.90
N VAL A 42 -0.06 -18.52 10.78
CA VAL A 42 -1.22 -17.86 10.19
C VAL A 42 -1.52 -18.46 8.83
N HIS A 43 -2.79 -18.50 8.45
CA HIS A 43 -3.15 -18.96 7.11
C HIS A 43 -2.65 -17.97 6.06
N GLN A 44 -2.05 -18.51 5.01
CA GLN A 44 -1.57 -17.73 3.87
C GLN A 44 -2.08 -18.32 2.57
N ALA A 45 -2.33 -17.47 1.59
CA ALA A 45 -2.74 -17.89 0.26
C ALA A 45 -2.05 -17.03 -0.79
N ALA A 46 -1.86 -17.61 -1.97
CA ALA A 46 -1.34 -16.92 -3.14
C ALA A 46 -2.29 -17.14 -4.31
N ALA A 47 -2.60 -16.07 -5.03
CA ALA A 47 -3.43 -16.09 -6.22
C ALA A 47 -2.67 -15.56 -7.43
N SER A 48 -2.93 -16.14 -8.62
CA SER A 48 -2.27 -15.75 -9.85
C SER A 48 -3.22 -15.84 -11.05
N ASP A 49 -3.03 -14.97 -12.02
CA ASP A 49 -3.61 -15.05 -13.36
C ASP A 49 -2.82 -15.97 -14.29
N ARG A 50 -1.76 -16.62 -13.79
CA ARG A 50 -0.83 -17.49 -14.51
C ARG A 50 -0.95 -18.94 -14.07
N PRO A 51 -0.54 -19.89 -14.92
CA PRO A 51 -0.50 -21.31 -14.59
C PRO A 51 0.33 -21.64 -13.35
N VAL A 52 0.09 -22.80 -12.77
CA VAL A 52 0.86 -23.32 -11.64
C VAL A 52 2.35 -23.41 -12.01
N GLY A 53 3.21 -22.92 -11.13
CA GLY A 53 4.67 -22.91 -11.29
C GLY A 53 5.25 -21.56 -11.69
N GLU A 54 4.43 -20.59 -12.08
CA GLU A 54 4.84 -19.20 -12.24
C GLU A 54 4.68 -18.41 -10.92
N SER A 55 5.38 -17.28 -10.81
CA SER A 55 5.32 -16.46 -9.60
C SER A 55 3.90 -16.01 -9.29
N ALA A 56 3.52 -16.08 -8.02
CA ALA A 56 2.24 -15.56 -7.58
C ALA A 56 2.17 -14.03 -7.79
N VAL A 57 1.02 -13.56 -8.25
CA VAL A 57 0.78 -12.14 -8.53
C VAL A 57 0.25 -11.41 -7.29
N ALA A 58 -0.44 -12.13 -6.39
CA ALA A 58 -1.09 -11.59 -5.21
C ALA A 58 -0.98 -12.54 -4.02
N GLY A 59 -0.89 -11.99 -2.84
CA GLY A 59 -0.81 -12.74 -1.59
C GLY A 59 -1.87 -12.32 -0.58
N GLY A 60 -2.18 -13.20 0.37
CA GLY A 60 -3.10 -12.90 1.45
C GLY A 60 -2.76 -13.68 2.71
N ALA A 61 -2.90 -13.03 3.85
CA ALA A 61 -2.79 -13.67 5.16
C ALA A 61 -4.05 -13.43 5.99
N GLY A 62 -4.36 -14.36 6.86
CA GLY A 62 -5.54 -14.29 7.73
C GLY A 62 -5.45 -15.26 8.90
N TRP A 63 -6.19 -14.97 9.95
CA TRP A 63 -6.33 -15.88 11.08
C TRP A 63 -7.16 -17.12 10.74
N GLU A 64 -8.03 -16.98 9.75
CA GLU A 64 -8.83 -18.04 9.19
C GLU A 64 -8.44 -18.28 7.74
N ARG A 65 -8.51 -19.53 7.30
CA ARG A 65 -8.15 -19.95 5.94
C ARG A 65 -8.89 -19.16 4.87
N ASP A 66 -10.20 -19.00 5.00
CA ASP A 66 -11.03 -18.28 4.03
C ASP A 66 -10.74 -16.78 4.02
N ALA A 67 -10.29 -16.23 5.15
CA ALA A 67 -9.83 -14.85 5.21
C ALA A 67 -8.56 -14.64 4.39
N ALA A 68 -7.58 -15.54 4.51
CA ALA A 68 -6.34 -15.50 3.72
C ALA A 68 -6.61 -15.65 2.22
N ARG A 69 -7.42 -16.64 1.84
CA ARG A 69 -7.83 -16.88 0.44
C ARG A 69 -8.58 -15.68 -0.14
N GLY A 70 -9.54 -15.12 0.62
CA GLY A 70 -10.28 -13.94 0.20
C GLY A 70 -9.39 -12.70 0.05
N ALA A 71 -8.36 -12.53 0.88
CA ALA A 71 -7.39 -11.46 0.76
C ALA A 71 -6.54 -11.59 -0.51
N ALA A 72 -6.01 -12.80 -0.79
CA ALA A 72 -5.22 -13.07 -2.00
C ALA A 72 -6.04 -12.83 -3.28
N VAL A 73 -7.29 -13.30 -3.33
CA VAL A 73 -8.18 -13.06 -4.48
C VAL A 73 -8.51 -11.57 -4.61
N GLY A 74 -8.76 -10.89 -3.51
CA GLY A 74 -9.02 -9.44 -3.50
C GLY A 74 -7.86 -8.65 -4.11
N GLU A 75 -6.63 -8.95 -3.70
CA GLU A 75 -5.42 -8.32 -4.23
C GLU A 75 -5.19 -8.67 -5.70
N LEU A 76 -5.46 -9.91 -6.13
CA LEU A 76 -5.39 -10.29 -7.53
C LEU A 76 -6.35 -9.46 -8.39
N LEU A 77 -7.62 -9.35 -7.98
CA LEU A 77 -8.62 -8.56 -8.71
C LEU A 77 -8.26 -7.06 -8.75
N GLU A 78 -7.65 -6.57 -7.70
CA GLU A 78 -7.14 -5.21 -7.59
C GLU A 78 -6.03 -4.95 -8.61
N ARG A 79 -4.99 -5.79 -8.61
CA ARG A 79 -3.86 -5.69 -9.55
C ARG A 79 -4.30 -5.86 -11.00
N TYR A 80 -5.17 -6.83 -11.25
CA TYR A 80 -5.77 -7.06 -12.57
C TYR A 80 -6.50 -5.82 -13.08
N ALA A 81 -7.40 -5.25 -12.28
CA ALA A 81 -8.17 -4.07 -12.69
C ALA A 81 -7.26 -2.84 -12.94
N ALA A 82 -6.20 -2.67 -12.16
CA ALA A 82 -5.25 -1.57 -12.34
C ALA A 82 -4.50 -1.64 -13.68
N VAL A 83 -4.29 -2.83 -14.21
CA VAL A 83 -3.64 -3.06 -15.51
C VAL A 83 -4.65 -3.02 -16.65
N HIS A 84 -5.81 -3.67 -16.49
CA HIS A 84 -6.72 -3.96 -17.59
C HIS A 84 -7.91 -3.00 -17.72
N CYS A 85 -8.13 -2.07 -16.75
CA CYS A 85 -9.17 -1.07 -16.90
C CYS A 85 -8.79 -0.05 -17.99
N PRO A 86 -9.56 0.06 -19.08
CA PRO A 86 -9.26 1.00 -20.13
C PRO A 86 -9.43 2.45 -19.64
N LEU A 87 -8.40 3.28 -19.82
CA LEU A 87 -8.43 4.69 -19.52
C LEU A 87 -8.61 5.50 -20.80
N LEU A 88 -9.65 6.35 -20.82
CA LEU A 88 -9.74 7.41 -21.82
C LEU A 88 -8.71 8.49 -21.44
N THR A 89 -7.82 8.78 -22.37
CA THR A 89 -6.76 9.78 -22.17
C THR A 89 -6.82 10.86 -23.25
N VAL A 90 -6.45 12.07 -22.86
CA VAL A 90 -6.29 13.21 -23.76
C VAL A 90 -4.97 13.92 -23.49
N PRO A 91 -4.35 14.59 -24.48
CA PRO A 91 -3.26 15.55 -24.25
C PRO A 91 -3.71 16.70 -23.34
N ARG A 92 -2.77 17.37 -22.72
CA ARG A 92 -3.07 18.46 -21.77
C ARG A 92 -3.83 19.63 -22.42
N ASP A 93 -3.50 19.97 -23.65
CA ASP A 93 -4.13 21.05 -24.41
C ASP A 93 -5.54 20.70 -24.92
N GLU A 94 -5.87 19.41 -24.99
CA GLU A 94 -7.20 18.92 -25.35
C GLU A 94 -8.12 18.70 -24.14
N ILE A 95 -7.64 18.94 -22.92
CA ILE A 95 -8.50 18.85 -21.72
C ILE A 95 -9.65 19.84 -21.87
N PRO A 96 -10.92 19.36 -21.83
CA PRO A 96 -12.07 20.21 -22.09
C PRO A 96 -12.13 21.42 -21.15
N SER A 97 -11.92 22.60 -21.67
CA SER A 97 -12.35 23.83 -21.03
C SER A 97 -13.83 23.96 -21.29
N THR A 98 -14.67 23.87 -20.28
CA THR A 98 -16.12 24.12 -20.43
C THR A 98 -16.32 25.57 -20.79
N ALA A 99 -16.47 25.86 -22.11
CA ALA A 99 -16.75 27.18 -22.61
C ALA A 99 -18.08 27.70 -22.01
N GLY A 100 -18.01 28.79 -21.25
CA GLY A 100 -19.20 29.45 -20.66
C GLY A 100 -19.49 29.10 -19.19
N ILE A 101 -18.82 28.12 -18.58
CA ILE A 101 -18.79 27.94 -17.14
C ILE A 101 -17.30 28.11 -16.73
N PRO A 102 -16.94 28.86 -15.67
CA PRO A 102 -15.55 28.93 -15.21
C PRO A 102 -15.03 27.50 -15.13
N SER A 103 -13.94 27.21 -15.86
CA SER A 103 -13.34 25.87 -15.85
C SER A 103 -12.99 25.52 -14.42
N THR A 104 -13.84 24.74 -13.76
CA THR A 104 -13.63 24.30 -12.38
C THR A 104 -12.88 22.98 -12.33
N ALA A 105 -12.47 22.45 -13.50
CA ALA A 105 -11.68 21.24 -13.57
C ALA A 105 -10.24 21.52 -13.11
N THR A 106 -9.82 20.87 -12.06
CA THR A 106 -8.43 20.90 -11.61
C THR A 106 -7.57 20.07 -12.56
N VAL A 107 -6.45 20.62 -13.04
CA VAL A 107 -5.45 19.88 -13.82
C VAL A 107 -4.18 19.81 -12.99
N LEU A 108 -3.77 18.59 -12.63
CA LEU A 108 -2.56 18.32 -11.87
C LEU A 108 -1.54 17.62 -12.78
N GLY A 109 -0.32 18.13 -12.86
CA GLY A 109 0.81 17.50 -13.53
C GLY A 109 1.61 16.63 -12.56
N PHE A 110 2.67 16.00 -13.04
CA PHE A 110 3.55 15.23 -12.17
C PHE A 110 4.21 16.07 -11.07
N ASP A 111 4.47 17.36 -11.34
CA ASP A 111 5.11 18.27 -10.39
C ASP A 111 4.19 18.66 -9.21
N ASP A 112 2.91 18.39 -9.31
CA ASP A 112 1.97 18.61 -8.23
C ASP A 112 2.00 17.47 -7.18
N PHE A 113 2.65 16.34 -7.48
CA PHE A 113 2.71 15.17 -6.62
C PHE A 113 4.07 15.03 -5.93
N LEU A 114 4.08 14.49 -4.73
CA LEU A 114 5.30 14.24 -3.95
C LEU A 114 6.06 13.01 -4.48
N LEU A 115 6.66 13.15 -5.66
CA LEU A 115 7.37 12.12 -6.39
C LEU A 115 8.88 12.44 -6.52
N HIS A 116 9.46 12.13 -7.67
CA HIS A 116 10.86 12.40 -7.98
C HIS A 116 11.11 13.88 -8.25
N SER A 117 12.21 14.41 -7.75
CA SER A 117 12.60 15.81 -7.98
C SER A 117 12.98 16.08 -9.44
N PRO A 118 12.97 17.35 -9.89
CA PRO A 118 13.45 17.70 -11.22
C PRO A 118 14.88 17.25 -11.50
N GLU A 119 15.76 17.31 -10.50
CA GLU A 119 17.18 16.90 -10.60
C GLU A 119 17.28 15.39 -10.82
N GLN A 120 16.48 14.59 -10.11
CA GLN A 120 16.41 13.13 -10.33
C GLN A 120 15.96 12.82 -11.77
N ARG A 121 14.93 13.51 -12.25
CA ARG A 121 14.37 13.28 -13.60
C ARG A 121 15.32 13.70 -14.72
N ALA A 122 16.23 14.61 -14.43
CA ALA A 122 17.26 15.07 -15.37
C ALA A 122 18.49 14.13 -15.41
N ASP A 123 18.64 13.21 -14.47
CA ASP A 123 19.76 12.26 -14.45
C ASP A 123 19.60 11.26 -15.62
N PRO A 124 20.63 11.06 -16.44
CA PRO A 124 20.59 10.11 -17.57
C PRO A 124 20.32 8.66 -17.17
N GLY A 125 20.60 8.29 -15.90
CA GLY A 125 20.33 6.96 -15.35
C GLY A 125 18.94 6.80 -14.76
N PHE A 126 18.07 7.82 -14.81
CA PHE A 126 16.75 7.76 -14.22
C PHE A 126 15.80 6.89 -15.05
N PRO A 127 15.25 5.78 -14.50
CA PRO A 127 14.58 4.76 -15.30
C PRO A 127 13.19 5.20 -15.81
N ALA A 128 12.55 6.16 -15.16
CA ALA A 128 11.19 6.60 -15.48
C ALA A 128 11.12 7.91 -16.30
N ALA A 129 12.23 8.38 -16.88
CA ALA A 129 12.28 9.64 -17.62
C ALA A 129 11.24 9.70 -18.75
N SER A 130 11.06 8.61 -19.51
CA SER A 130 10.08 8.52 -20.60
C SER A 130 8.63 8.62 -20.11
N THR A 131 8.34 8.17 -18.88
CA THR A 131 7.00 8.28 -18.30
C THR A 131 6.64 9.72 -17.95
N TYR A 132 7.60 10.48 -17.41
CA TYR A 132 7.41 11.89 -17.11
C TYR A 132 7.26 12.76 -18.36
N ALA A 133 7.77 12.30 -19.51
CA ALA A 133 7.62 12.97 -20.80
C ALA A 133 6.26 12.71 -21.47
N GLN A 134 5.40 11.83 -20.93
CA GLN A 134 4.11 11.53 -21.53
C GLN A 134 3.09 12.67 -21.26
N ASP A 135 2.44 13.11 -22.33
CA ASP A 135 1.32 14.05 -22.28
C ASP A 135 -0.02 13.30 -22.42
N ARG A 136 -0.35 12.48 -21.42
CA ARG A 136 -1.56 11.65 -21.39
C ARG A 136 -2.28 11.83 -20.06
N PHE A 137 -3.37 12.59 -20.07
CA PHE A 137 -4.17 12.86 -18.89
C PHE A 137 -5.46 12.06 -18.90
N THR A 138 -5.88 11.59 -17.73
CA THR A 138 -7.17 10.92 -17.53
C THR A 138 -7.98 11.63 -16.46
N ARG A 139 -9.29 11.50 -16.56
CA ARG A 139 -10.22 12.14 -15.64
C ARG A 139 -10.37 11.34 -14.35
N THR A 140 -10.23 12.03 -13.23
CA THR A 140 -10.55 11.60 -11.88
C THR A 140 -11.59 12.51 -11.26
N PHE A 141 -12.01 12.24 -10.02
CA PHE A 141 -12.96 13.07 -9.29
C PHE A 141 -12.45 13.36 -7.88
N SER A 142 -12.64 14.57 -7.41
CA SER A 142 -12.39 14.95 -6.02
C SER A 142 -13.31 14.16 -5.08
N LEU A 143 -12.75 13.63 -3.99
CA LEU A 143 -13.55 12.91 -2.97
C LEU A 143 -14.44 13.84 -2.14
N ILE A 144 -14.15 15.14 -2.11
CA ILE A 144 -14.90 16.12 -1.30
C ILE A 144 -16.15 16.62 -2.04
N ASP A 145 -15.96 17.11 -3.25
CA ASP A 145 -17.02 17.84 -3.98
C ASP A 145 -17.41 17.19 -5.31
N GLN A 146 -16.84 16.03 -5.62
CA GLN A 146 -17.09 15.24 -6.83
C GLN A 146 -16.79 16.00 -8.14
N ARG A 147 -16.04 17.11 -8.06
CA ARG A 147 -15.62 17.84 -9.24
C ARG A 147 -14.57 17.05 -10.01
N PRO A 148 -14.60 17.13 -11.36
CA PRO A 148 -13.61 16.46 -12.18
C PRO A 148 -12.22 17.08 -11.96
N ALA A 149 -11.21 16.22 -11.96
CA ALA A 149 -9.79 16.59 -11.98
C ALA A 149 -9.09 15.74 -13.05
N TRP A 150 -8.11 16.32 -13.70
CA TRP A 150 -7.31 15.63 -14.69
C TRP A 150 -5.89 15.41 -14.13
N VAL A 151 -5.42 14.18 -14.23
CA VAL A 151 -4.10 13.77 -13.73
C VAL A 151 -3.38 12.95 -14.78
N PRO A 152 -2.04 12.84 -14.74
CA PRO A 152 -1.31 11.93 -15.61
C PRO A 152 -1.84 10.50 -15.48
N ALA A 153 -2.14 9.86 -16.60
CA ALA A 153 -2.68 8.49 -16.64
C ALA A 153 -1.71 7.48 -15.99
N ALA A 154 -0.40 7.74 -16.06
CA ALA A 154 0.65 6.97 -15.43
C ALA A 154 0.57 6.92 -13.88
N LEU A 155 -0.21 7.79 -13.23
CA LEU A 155 -0.46 7.74 -11.79
C LEU A 155 -1.70 6.91 -11.44
N VAL A 156 -2.57 6.65 -12.43
CA VAL A 156 -3.86 5.97 -12.24
C VAL A 156 -3.76 4.49 -12.59
N SER A 157 -3.13 4.16 -13.71
CA SER A 157 -3.02 2.80 -14.24
C SER A 157 -1.65 2.16 -13.96
N ASN A 158 -1.65 0.86 -13.74
CA ASN A 158 -0.43 0.05 -13.71
C ASN A 158 -0.15 -0.63 -15.06
N ASP A 159 -0.92 -0.31 -16.12
CA ASP A 159 -0.63 -0.77 -17.48
C ASP A 159 0.76 -0.22 -17.91
N PRO A 160 1.70 -1.10 -18.30
CA PRO A 160 3.04 -0.67 -18.76
C PRO A 160 3.01 0.33 -19.92
N GLY A 161 1.93 0.38 -20.70
CA GLY A 161 1.71 1.38 -21.76
C GLY A 161 1.64 2.82 -21.26
N PHE A 162 1.38 3.04 -19.96
CA PHE A 162 1.44 4.34 -19.30
C PHE A 162 2.74 4.59 -18.54
N GLY A 163 3.65 3.60 -18.48
CA GLY A 163 4.93 3.70 -17.78
C GLY A 163 4.93 3.08 -16.39
N ALA A 164 6.00 3.28 -15.63
CA ALA A 164 6.30 2.54 -14.41
C ALA A 164 6.39 3.44 -13.15
N ILE A 165 5.51 4.44 -13.02
CA ILE A 165 5.48 5.32 -11.83
C ILE A 165 4.42 4.87 -10.83
N ALA A 166 3.24 4.42 -11.31
CA ALA A 166 2.20 3.97 -10.41
C ALA A 166 2.63 2.70 -9.65
N THR A 167 2.58 2.79 -8.33
CA THR A 167 2.67 1.65 -7.42
C THR A 167 1.27 1.17 -7.07
N SER A 168 1.13 0.22 -6.14
CA SER A 168 -0.18 -0.15 -5.58
C SER A 168 -0.75 0.92 -4.63
N SER A 169 0.02 1.94 -4.23
CA SER A 169 -0.43 2.96 -3.28
C SER A 169 -1.78 3.58 -3.66
N GLY A 170 -2.74 3.48 -2.77
CA GLY A 170 -4.09 4.00 -2.99
C GLY A 170 -4.95 3.18 -3.94
N LEU A 171 -4.56 1.96 -4.28
CA LEU A 171 -5.36 1.00 -5.03
C LEU A 171 -6.04 0.04 -4.05
N ALA A 172 -7.34 -0.17 -4.16
CA ALA A 172 -8.02 -1.12 -3.31
C ALA A 172 -9.24 -1.78 -3.94
N ALA A 173 -9.40 -3.06 -3.62
CA ALA A 173 -10.60 -3.82 -3.86
C ALA A 173 -11.56 -3.79 -2.66
N GLY A 174 -12.86 -3.85 -2.93
CA GLY A 174 -13.89 -3.91 -1.89
C GLY A 174 -15.21 -4.47 -2.39
N ALA A 175 -16.06 -4.96 -1.47
CA ALA A 175 -17.40 -5.43 -1.79
C ALA A 175 -18.36 -4.29 -2.22
N SER A 176 -17.95 -3.04 -2.04
CA SER A 176 -18.64 -1.84 -2.51
C SER A 176 -17.63 -0.76 -2.83
N VAL A 177 -18.03 0.24 -3.61
CA VAL A 177 -17.19 1.43 -3.90
C VAL A 177 -16.80 2.13 -2.60
N THR A 178 -17.69 2.26 -1.64
CA THR A 178 -17.41 2.88 -0.34
C THR A 178 -16.32 2.12 0.43
N THR A 179 -16.38 0.79 0.46
CA THR A 179 -15.36 -0.03 1.13
C THR A 179 -14.01 0.07 0.40
N ALA A 180 -14.02 0.05 -0.93
CA ALA A 180 -12.83 0.21 -1.74
C ALA A 180 -12.19 1.60 -1.53
N LEU A 181 -12.98 2.69 -1.55
CA LEU A 181 -12.51 4.05 -1.26
C LEU A 181 -11.93 4.18 0.15
N LEU A 182 -12.57 3.59 1.17
CA LEU A 182 -12.05 3.59 2.52
C LEU A 182 -10.66 2.91 2.59
N ARG A 183 -10.52 1.72 1.99
CA ARG A 183 -9.26 0.96 2.00
C ARG A 183 -8.17 1.69 1.23
N ALA A 184 -8.48 2.21 0.05
CA ALA A 184 -7.55 2.99 -0.77
C ALA A 184 -7.07 4.26 -0.05
N THR A 185 -7.97 4.97 0.64
CA THR A 185 -7.60 6.17 1.41
C THR A 185 -6.76 5.81 2.64
N GLN A 186 -7.11 4.73 3.35
CA GLN A 186 -6.31 4.22 4.48
C GLN A 186 -4.91 3.85 4.02
N GLU A 187 -4.76 3.19 2.87
CA GLU A 187 -3.46 2.81 2.32
C GLU A 187 -2.61 4.04 1.95
N LEU A 188 -3.20 5.09 1.39
CA LEU A 188 -2.45 6.33 1.14
C LEU A 188 -1.88 6.94 2.42
N VAL A 189 -2.67 6.98 3.50
CA VAL A 189 -2.22 7.45 4.82
C VAL A 189 -1.12 6.55 5.39
N GLU A 190 -1.27 5.25 5.24
CA GLU A 190 -0.29 4.25 5.65
C GLU A 190 1.05 4.43 4.93
N ARG A 191 1.01 4.58 3.59
CA ARG A 191 2.22 4.74 2.78
C ARG A 191 2.89 6.09 3.03
N ASP A 192 2.12 7.17 3.21
CA ASP A 192 2.65 8.48 3.62
C ASP A 192 3.34 8.39 4.98
N ALA A 193 2.68 7.79 5.98
CA ALA A 193 3.24 7.63 7.31
C ALA A 193 4.55 6.86 7.30
N LEU A 194 4.59 5.76 6.53
CA LEU A 194 5.81 4.96 6.34
C LEU A 194 6.91 5.79 5.67
N MET A 195 6.61 6.38 4.50
CA MET A 195 7.64 7.05 3.70
C MET A 195 8.19 8.30 4.37
N VAL A 196 7.34 9.10 5.01
CA VAL A 196 7.81 10.25 5.78
C VAL A 196 8.68 9.80 6.95
N THR A 197 8.24 8.79 7.72
CA THR A 197 9.03 8.22 8.82
C THR A 197 10.37 7.71 8.31
N TRP A 198 10.38 6.98 7.20
CA TRP A 198 11.58 6.34 6.66
C TRP A 198 12.56 7.32 6.04
N LEU A 199 12.09 8.15 5.10
CA LEU A 199 12.95 9.10 4.39
C LEU A 199 13.58 10.15 5.31
N HIS A 200 12.86 10.58 6.36
CA HIS A 200 13.37 11.52 7.34
C HIS A 200 14.07 10.85 8.54
N GLY A 201 14.17 9.51 8.57
CA GLY A 201 14.82 8.79 9.66
C GLY A 201 14.20 9.05 11.02
N LEU A 202 12.87 9.09 11.09
CA LEU A 202 12.16 9.37 12.34
C LEU A 202 12.21 8.16 13.28
N ARG A 203 12.05 8.44 14.58
CA ARG A 203 11.94 7.44 15.65
C ARG A 203 10.49 7.34 16.09
N PRO A 204 9.71 6.39 15.55
CA PRO A 204 8.30 6.23 15.92
C PRO A 204 8.18 5.77 17.37
N ARG A 205 7.03 6.05 18.00
CA ARG A 205 6.75 5.60 19.35
C ARG A 205 6.57 4.08 19.37
N THR A 206 7.06 3.42 20.43
CA THR A 206 6.82 2.00 20.67
C THR A 206 5.60 1.82 21.58
N THR A 207 4.75 0.85 21.28
CA THR A 207 3.56 0.56 22.08
C THR A 207 3.60 -0.88 22.60
N PRO A 208 2.92 -1.19 23.71
CA PRO A 208 2.79 -2.57 24.18
C PRO A 208 2.23 -3.49 23.07
N ALA A 209 2.89 -4.62 22.85
CA ALA A 209 2.39 -5.63 21.91
C ALA A 209 1.18 -6.34 22.53
N PRO A 210 0.04 -6.49 21.82
CA PRO A 210 -1.06 -7.32 22.24
C PRO A 210 -0.61 -8.78 22.47
N ALA A 211 -1.27 -9.49 23.40
CA ALA A 211 -0.93 -10.88 23.74
C ALA A 211 -0.81 -11.78 22.51
N ARG A 212 -1.76 -11.66 21.57
CA ARG A 212 -1.78 -12.44 20.33
C ARG A 212 -0.54 -12.23 19.47
N VAL A 213 0.02 -11.03 19.44
CA VAL A 213 1.28 -10.74 18.71
C VAL A 213 2.44 -11.42 19.41
N SER A 214 2.51 -11.31 20.75
CA SER A 214 3.56 -11.92 21.56
C SER A 214 3.53 -13.45 21.49
N GLU A 215 2.35 -14.04 21.50
CA GLU A 215 2.14 -15.48 21.32
C GLU A 215 2.62 -15.95 19.95
N LEU A 216 2.15 -15.31 18.88
CA LEU A 216 2.55 -15.63 17.51
C LEU A 216 4.06 -15.57 17.30
N VAL A 217 4.69 -14.53 17.84
CA VAL A 217 6.14 -14.33 17.75
C VAL A 217 6.91 -15.36 18.56
N GLY A 218 6.38 -15.72 19.76
CA GLY A 218 6.96 -16.75 20.63
C GLY A 218 6.96 -18.14 20.01
N GLU A 219 5.95 -18.47 19.18
CA GLU A 219 5.87 -19.78 18.50
C GLU A 219 6.99 -20.03 17.47
N ILE A 220 7.67 -18.97 17.04
CA ILE A 220 8.80 -19.04 16.10
C ILE A 220 10.13 -18.59 16.70
N ASP A 221 10.25 -18.61 18.04
CA ASP A 221 11.42 -18.11 18.77
C ASP A 221 11.88 -16.71 18.36
N GLY A 222 10.92 -15.86 17.95
CA GLY A 222 11.18 -14.54 17.40
C GLY A 222 11.03 -13.41 18.41
N GLY A 223 11.17 -12.19 17.88
CA GLY A 223 10.90 -10.94 18.59
C GLY A 223 10.21 -9.96 17.67
N ALA A 224 9.22 -9.22 18.17
CA ALA A 224 8.59 -8.14 17.42
C ALA A 224 8.31 -6.93 18.30
N THR A 225 8.32 -5.76 17.67
CA THR A 225 7.96 -4.47 18.26
C THR A 225 6.79 -3.88 17.47
N VAL A 226 5.82 -3.34 18.21
CA VAL A 226 4.68 -2.61 17.63
C VAL A 226 4.99 -1.11 17.72
N LEU A 227 4.93 -0.45 16.57
CA LEU A 227 5.27 0.96 16.40
C LEU A 227 4.02 1.75 16.02
N ASP A 228 3.88 2.94 16.59
CA ASP A 228 2.86 3.90 16.23
C ASP A 228 3.44 4.93 15.24
N LEU A 229 2.94 4.89 14.01
CA LEU A 229 3.28 5.81 12.93
C LEU A 229 2.10 6.75 12.60
N THR A 230 1.14 6.91 13.51
CA THR A 230 -0.06 7.69 13.24
C THR A 230 0.26 9.18 13.03
N PRO A 231 0.03 9.72 11.82
CA PRO A 231 0.22 11.15 11.59
C PRO A 231 -0.95 11.95 12.18
N ARG A 232 -0.67 13.18 12.62
CA ARG A 232 -1.64 14.06 13.27
C ARG A 232 -2.95 14.28 12.50
N HIS A 233 -2.86 14.28 11.17
CA HIS A 233 -4.01 14.52 10.31
C HIS A 233 -4.93 13.30 10.15
N SER A 234 -4.52 12.12 10.61
CA SER A 234 -5.32 10.90 10.50
C SER A 234 -6.06 10.56 11.79
N PRO A 235 -7.39 10.45 11.76
CA PRO A 235 -8.16 9.88 12.85
C PRO A 235 -8.08 8.36 12.89
N HIS A 236 -7.55 7.75 11.82
CA HIS A 236 -7.32 6.32 11.74
C HIS A 236 -5.85 6.03 12.08
N PRO A 237 -5.59 5.26 13.15
CA PRO A 237 -4.24 4.92 13.55
C PRO A 237 -3.49 4.09 12.50
N VAL A 238 -2.17 4.32 12.45
CA VAL A 238 -1.22 3.57 11.62
C VAL A 238 -0.29 2.79 12.52
N ALA A 239 -0.39 1.47 12.50
CA ALA A 239 0.49 0.57 13.23
C ALA A 239 1.50 -0.10 12.29
N MET A 240 2.74 -0.23 12.74
CA MET A 240 3.75 -1.04 12.08
C MET A 240 4.24 -2.12 13.05
N VAL A 241 4.32 -3.36 12.58
CA VAL A 241 4.95 -4.47 13.30
C VAL A 241 6.27 -4.75 12.61
N VAL A 242 7.36 -4.68 13.36
CA VAL A 242 8.71 -5.00 12.89
C VAL A 242 9.26 -6.10 13.77
N GLY A 243 9.90 -7.10 13.17
CA GLY A 243 10.37 -8.22 13.96
C GLY A 243 11.34 -9.09 13.23
N SER A 244 11.93 -10.02 14.01
CA SER A 244 12.90 -11.00 13.54
C SER A 244 12.60 -12.38 14.11
N ALA A 245 13.03 -13.41 13.39
CA ALA A 245 13.02 -14.78 13.88
C ALA A 245 14.24 -15.53 13.34
N PRO A 246 14.75 -16.56 14.05
CA PRO A 246 15.88 -17.35 13.58
C PRO A 246 15.49 -18.20 12.37
N LEU A 247 16.47 -18.44 11.50
CA LEU A 247 16.53 -19.55 10.56
C LEU A 247 17.84 -20.28 10.78
N PRO A 248 18.00 -21.51 10.28
CA PRO A 248 19.21 -22.31 10.56
C PRO A 248 20.53 -21.64 10.17
N ASP A 249 20.53 -20.81 9.15
CA ASP A 249 21.73 -20.18 8.59
C ASP A 249 21.81 -18.66 8.84
N ARG A 250 20.70 -18.02 9.21
CA ARG A 250 20.64 -16.55 9.41
C ARG A 250 19.36 -16.14 10.16
N PRO A 251 19.30 -14.95 10.76
CA PRO A 251 18.04 -14.36 11.14
C PRO A 251 17.26 -13.90 9.90
N ARG A 252 15.93 -13.95 9.96
CA ARG A 252 15.05 -13.25 9.02
C ARG A 252 14.45 -12.04 9.71
N HIS A 253 14.24 -10.99 8.94
CA HIS A 253 13.64 -9.73 9.37
C HIS A 253 12.47 -9.39 8.48
N GLY A 254 11.40 -8.89 9.05
CA GLY A 254 10.21 -8.51 8.31
C GLY A 254 9.46 -7.35 8.96
N ALA A 255 8.61 -6.75 8.16
CA ALA A 255 7.73 -5.68 8.60
C ALA A 255 6.34 -5.85 7.97
N GLY A 256 5.32 -5.40 8.71
CA GLY A 256 3.98 -5.19 8.19
C GLY A 256 3.44 -3.88 8.72
N ILE A 257 2.60 -3.22 7.94
CA ILE A 257 2.04 -1.92 8.31
C ILE A 257 0.56 -1.86 7.93
N ALA A 258 -0.24 -1.20 8.74
CA ALA A 258 -1.65 -1.00 8.41
C ALA A 258 -2.22 0.29 9.02
N CYS A 259 -3.07 0.95 8.25
CA CYS A 259 -3.96 2.01 8.69
C CYS A 259 -5.38 1.45 8.81
N ARG A 260 -5.99 1.52 10.00
CA ARG A 260 -7.38 1.08 10.23
C ARG A 260 -8.08 2.05 11.17
N ALA A 261 -9.41 2.00 11.21
CA ALA A 261 -10.21 2.88 12.09
C ALA A 261 -9.90 2.68 13.58
N THR A 262 -9.46 1.49 13.99
CA THR A 262 -9.08 1.21 15.37
C THR A 262 -7.63 0.77 15.46
N TRP A 263 -6.98 1.09 16.59
CA TRP A 263 -5.62 0.64 16.85
C TRP A 263 -5.49 -0.90 16.81
N ALA A 264 -6.42 -1.59 17.49
CA ALA A 264 -6.43 -3.05 17.47
C ALA A 264 -6.50 -3.62 16.05
N GLY A 265 -7.39 -3.08 15.21
CA GLY A 265 -7.49 -3.50 13.81
C GLY A 265 -6.27 -3.16 12.97
N ALA A 266 -5.58 -2.04 13.25
CA ALA A 266 -4.33 -1.67 12.60
C ALA A 266 -3.21 -2.65 12.98
N VAL A 267 -3.02 -2.93 14.27
CA VAL A 267 -2.02 -3.91 14.76
C VAL A 267 -2.31 -5.31 14.22
N GLU A 268 -3.57 -5.74 14.25
CA GLU A 268 -3.97 -7.05 13.73
C GLU A 268 -3.59 -7.22 12.26
N LYS A 269 -3.92 -6.24 11.41
CA LYS A 269 -3.59 -6.29 9.98
C LYS A 269 -2.08 -6.19 9.75
N ALA A 270 -1.38 -5.30 10.45
CA ALA A 270 0.08 -5.19 10.37
C ALA A 270 0.79 -6.48 10.79
N THR A 271 0.25 -7.20 11.80
CA THR A 271 0.77 -8.50 12.22
C THR A 271 0.63 -9.56 11.14
N LEU A 272 -0.51 -9.61 10.44
CA LEU A 272 -0.72 -10.55 9.34
C LEU A 272 0.23 -10.25 8.15
N GLU A 273 0.49 -8.99 7.85
CA GLU A 273 1.45 -8.61 6.81
C GLU A 273 2.89 -8.92 7.22
N TRP A 274 3.25 -8.67 8.48
CA TRP A 274 4.53 -9.09 9.02
C TRP A 274 4.72 -10.61 8.90
N ALA A 275 3.71 -11.40 9.28
CA ALA A 275 3.76 -12.85 9.19
C ALA A 275 3.95 -13.33 7.74
N GLN A 276 3.24 -12.71 6.80
CA GLN A 276 3.40 -12.99 5.36
C GLN A 276 4.82 -12.65 4.87
N ALA A 277 5.36 -11.48 5.27
CA ALA A 277 6.72 -11.07 4.94
C ALA A 277 7.75 -12.06 5.51
N MET A 278 7.58 -12.55 6.75
CA MET A 278 8.48 -13.52 7.37
C MET A 278 8.52 -14.85 6.59
N THR A 279 7.37 -15.35 6.15
CA THR A 279 7.31 -16.56 5.31
C THR A 279 7.95 -16.33 3.95
N TYR A 280 7.61 -15.21 3.27
CA TYR A 280 8.19 -14.85 1.98
C TYR A 280 9.72 -14.79 2.01
N VAL A 281 10.27 -14.10 3.00
CA VAL A 281 11.72 -13.96 3.18
C VAL A 281 12.36 -15.30 3.51
N GLY A 282 11.72 -16.13 4.32
CA GLY A 282 12.20 -17.47 4.65
C GLY A 282 12.44 -18.33 3.40
N VAL A 283 11.55 -18.21 2.40
CA VAL A 283 11.65 -18.94 1.13
C VAL A 283 12.63 -18.28 0.14
N THR A 284 12.68 -16.96 0.08
CA THR A 284 13.30 -16.24 -1.06
C THR A 284 14.70 -15.69 -0.78
N ALA A 285 15.13 -15.57 0.49
CA ALA A 285 16.43 -15.01 0.83
C ALA A 285 17.58 -16.01 0.76
N GLY A 286 17.31 -17.33 0.75
CA GLY A 286 18.32 -18.40 0.75
C GLY A 286 19.28 -18.34 -0.44
N GLY A 287 20.58 -18.52 -0.19
CA GLY A 287 21.61 -18.62 -1.25
C GLY A 287 21.92 -17.33 -2.01
N ARG A 288 21.34 -16.18 -1.63
CA ARG A 288 21.58 -14.90 -2.30
C ARG A 288 22.80 -14.19 -1.74
N PRO A 289 23.54 -13.42 -2.58
CA PRO A 289 24.65 -12.61 -2.13
C PRO A 289 24.16 -11.48 -1.20
N ARG A 290 25.09 -10.95 -0.41
CA ARG A 290 24.88 -9.80 0.46
C ARG A 290 24.76 -8.52 -0.39
N PRO A 291 23.62 -7.83 -0.42
CA PRO A 291 23.42 -6.64 -1.24
C PRO A 291 23.94 -5.38 -0.54
N GLU A 292 24.29 -4.36 -1.32
CA GLU A 292 24.42 -2.99 -0.83
C GLU A 292 23.09 -2.23 -1.00
N PRO A 293 22.84 -1.13 -0.27
CA PRO A 293 21.59 -0.38 -0.38
C PRO A 293 21.24 0.05 -1.81
N HIS A 294 22.25 0.38 -2.62
CA HIS A 294 22.05 0.83 -4.02
C HIS A 294 21.65 -0.32 -4.97
N ASP A 295 21.80 -1.58 -4.56
CA ASP A 295 21.36 -2.74 -5.33
C ASP A 295 19.85 -3.01 -5.19
N VAL A 296 19.17 -2.32 -4.26
CA VAL A 296 17.74 -2.48 -4.01
C VAL A 296 16.95 -1.67 -5.04
N VAL A 297 16.42 -2.35 -6.05
CA VAL A 297 15.73 -1.73 -7.19
C VAL A 297 14.28 -2.22 -7.36
N SER A 298 13.81 -3.09 -6.48
CA SER A 298 12.47 -3.68 -6.51
C SER A 298 11.91 -3.92 -5.12
N PHE A 299 10.59 -4.05 -4.99
CA PHE A 299 9.94 -4.41 -3.74
C PHE A 299 10.41 -5.75 -3.18
N ASP A 300 10.64 -6.73 -4.04
CA ASP A 300 11.20 -8.03 -3.64
C ASP A 300 12.57 -7.92 -2.96
N GLU A 301 13.41 -7.01 -3.44
CA GLU A 301 14.72 -6.75 -2.85
C GLU A 301 14.60 -5.98 -1.55
N HIS A 302 13.68 -5.03 -1.46
CA HIS A 302 13.35 -4.35 -0.21
C HIS A 302 12.92 -5.36 0.87
N ALA A 303 12.01 -6.29 0.55
CA ALA A 303 11.55 -7.31 1.49
C ALA A 303 12.67 -8.19 2.05
N ARG A 304 13.63 -8.57 1.21
CA ARG A 304 14.72 -9.47 1.60
C ARG A 304 15.94 -8.77 2.22
N PHE A 305 16.07 -7.46 2.00
CA PHE A 305 17.30 -6.72 2.25
C PHE A 305 17.87 -6.95 3.65
N TYR A 306 17.08 -6.78 4.69
CA TYR A 306 17.55 -6.86 6.07
C TYR A 306 17.88 -8.30 6.52
N SER A 307 17.25 -9.30 5.94
CA SER A 307 17.63 -10.70 6.19
C SER A 307 18.96 -11.08 5.53
N LEU A 308 19.39 -10.31 4.53
CA LEU A 308 20.72 -10.42 3.92
C LEU A 308 21.71 -9.41 4.51
N ARG A 309 21.22 -8.38 5.22
CA ARG A 309 22.00 -7.33 5.90
C ARG A 309 21.53 -7.13 7.35
N PRO A 310 21.61 -8.16 8.20
CA PRO A 310 21.18 -8.06 9.60
C PRO A 310 21.97 -7.01 10.40
N ASP A 311 23.20 -6.72 10.01
CA ASP A 311 24.03 -5.64 10.55
C ASP A 311 23.40 -4.24 10.41
N LEU A 312 22.62 -4.02 9.37
CA LEU A 312 21.91 -2.76 9.14
C LEU A 312 20.54 -2.71 9.84
N TRP A 313 19.94 -3.86 10.16
CA TRP A 313 18.67 -3.92 10.86
C TRP A 313 18.71 -3.24 12.22
N ASP A 314 19.71 -3.57 13.04
CA ASP A 314 19.88 -3.03 14.39
C ASP A 314 20.25 -1.52 14.39
N ALA A 315 20.75 -1.02 13.26
CA ALA A 315 21.10 0.39 13.09
C ALA A 315 19.88 1.28 12.78
N LEU A 316 18.74 0.69 12.44
CA LEU A 316 17.56 1.44 12.01
C LEU A 316 17.03 2.38 13.10
N PRO A 317 16.66 3.63 12.74
CA PRO A 317 16.08 4.60 13.68
C PRO A 317 14.81 4.08 14.36
N ILE A 318 14.02 3.26 13.68
CA ILE A 318 12.75 2.73 14.18
C ILE A 318 12.88 1.91 15.47
N HIS A 319 14.07 1.34 15.76
CA HIS A 319 14.34 0.59 17.00
C HIS A 319 14.65 1.48 18.21
N ARG A 320 14.73 2.80 18.01
CA ARG A 320 15.12 3.78 19.05
C ARG A 320 13.97 4.69 19.45
N GLY A 321 12.73 4.24 19.24
CA GLY A 321 11.53 4.95 19.63
C GLY A 321 11.31 4.98 21.15
N THR A 322 10.52 5.94 21.62
CA THR A 322 10.15 6.03 23.04
C THR A 322 8.86 5.26 23.31
N PRO A 323 8.73 4.57 24.46
CA PRO A 323 7.47 3.94 24.86
C PRO A 323 6.32 4.95 24.96
N ALA A 324 5.15 4.56 24.51
CA ALA A 324 3.93 5.36 24.57
C ALA A 324 2.69 4.46 24.67
N GLU A 325 1.60 5.04 25.15
CA GLU A 325 0.29 4.42 25.06
C GLU A 325 -0.20 4.37 23.60
N PRO A 326 -1.02 3.37 23.26
CA PRO A 326 -1.65 3.30 21.96
C PRO A 326 -2.42 4.58 21.58
N PRO A 327 -2.38 5.00 20.31
CA PRO A 327 -3.15 6.17 19.88
C PRO A 327 -4.67 5.92 19.96
N ALA A 328 -5.44 6.99 20.00
CA ALA A 328 -6.88 6.92 20.02
C ALA A 328 -7.41 6.23 18.74
N SER A 329 -8.47 5.45 18.91
CA SER A 329 -9.22 4.83 17.81
C SER A 329 -10.38 5.70 17.38
N SER A 330 -10.74 5.64 16.09
CA SER A 330 -11.98 6.23 15.58
C SER A 330 -13.20 5.58 16.26
N THR A 331 -14.22 6.38 16.49
CA THR A 331 -15.54 5.93 16.97
C THR A 331 -16.55 5.80 15.82
N ALA A 332 -16.17 6.15 14.60
CA ALA A 332 -17.04 6.04 13.44
C ALA A 332 -17.37 4.59 13.10
N THR A 333 -18.63 4.31 12.85
CA THR A 333 -19.14 2.97 12.56
C THR A 333 -19.44 2.78 11.09
N GLY A 334 -19.18 1.57 10.59
CA GLY A 334 -19.40 1.20 9.21
C GLY A 334 -18.48 1.92 8.22
N ALA A 335 -18.34 1.36 7.02
CA ALA A 335 -17.39 1.86 6.02
C ALA A 335 -17.68 3.31 5.60
N ALA A 336 -18.96 3.70 5.51
CA ALA A 336 -19.32 5.06 5.10
C ALA A 336 -18.96 6.11 6.17
N GLY A 337 -19.22 5.83 7.45
CA GLY A 337 -18.86 6.73 8.55
C GLY A 337 -17.35 6.89 8.69
N GLN A 338 -16.62 5.78 8.62
CA GLN A 338 -15.16 5.76 8.68
C GLN A 338 -14.53 6.51 7.48
N LEU A 339 -15.04 6.29 6.25
CA LEU A 339 -14.55 7.01 5.08
C LEU A 339 -14.80 8.52 5.21
N HIS A 340 -16.01 8.90 5.62
CA HIS A 340 -16.35 10.31 5.81
C HIS A 340 -15.44 10.99 6.85
N GLU A 341 -15.25 10.38 8.01
CA GLU A 341 -14.37 10.90 9.07
C GLU A 341 -12.95 11.09 8.55
N LEU A 342 -12.37 10.07 7.88
CA LEU A 342 -11.01 10.11 7.35
C LEU A 342 -10.86 11.21 6.30
N VAL A 343 -11.73 11.23 5.28
CA VAL A 343 -11.68 12.20 4.19
C VAL A 343 -11.84 13.63 4.70
N MET A 344 -12.78 13.86 5.64
CA MET A 344 -12.98 15.19 6.22
C MET A 344 -11.82 15.64 7.10
N SER A 345 -11.15 14.72 7.80
CA SER A 345 -9.94 15.06 8.55
C SER A 345 -8.79 15.45 7.63
N LEU A 346 -8.54 14.66 6.59
CA LEU A 346 -7.52 14.96 5.58
C LEU A 346 -7.78 16.31 4.92
N HIS A 347 -9.01 16.55 4.51
CA HIS A 347 -9.41 17.82 3.88
C HIS A 347 -9.17 19.04 4.79
N ARG A 348 -9.56 18.97 6.07
CA ARG A 348 -9.32 20.06 7.05
C ARG A 348 -7.83 20.34 7.26
N ASN A 349 -6.96 19.37 7.01
CA ASN A 349 -5.51 19.52 7.05
C ASN A 349 -4.89 19.86 5.67
N GLY A 350 -5.71 20.28 4.69
CA GLY A 350 -5.26 20.71 3.37
C GLY A 350 -4.86 19.58 2.42
N ILE A 351 -5.12 18.33 2.78
CA ILE A 351 -4.78 17.16 1.96
C ILE A 351 -5.91 16.91 0.95
N ARG A 352 -5.57 16.97 -0.34
CA ARG A 352 -6.49 16.78 -1.45
C ARG A 352 -6.53 15.31 -1.85
N LEU A 353 -7.72 14.80 -2.12
CA LEU A 353 -7.94 13.42 -2.53
C LEU A 353 -8.74 13.34 -3.82
N PHE A 354 -8.25 12.57 -4.76
CA PHE A 354 -8.90 12.31 -6.05
C PHE A 354 -9.06 10.80 -6.25
N TYR A 355 -10.10 10.37 -6.94
CA TYR A 355 -10.31 8.95 -7.17
C TYR A 355 -10.71 8.64 -8.61
N ARG A 356 -10.45 7.41 -9.01
CA ARG A 356 -10.93 6.80 -10.25
C ARG A 356 -11.47 5.40 -9.94
N ASP A 357 -12.66 5.09 -10.45
CA ASP A 357 -13.18 3.72 -10.48
C ASP A 357 -12.46 2.96 -11.61
N LEU A 358 -11.79 1.86 -11.25
CA LEU A 358 -11.06 0.97 -12.16
C LEU A 358 -11.76 -0.37 -12.34
N THR A 359 -12.99 -0.51 -11.86
CA THR A 359 -13.73 -1.78 -11.89
C THR A 359 -14.01 -2.20 -13.33
N THR A 360 -13.40 -3.28 -13.78
CA THR A 360 -13.69 -3.91 -15.07
C THR A 360 -14.97 -4.75 -14.98
N LEU A 361 -15.57 -5.11 -16.13
CA LEU A 361 -16.85 -5.86 -16.16
C LEU A 361 -16.73 -7.25 -15.53
N ASP A 362 -15.63 -7.92 -15.71
CA ASP A 362 -15.33 -9.24 -15.14
C ASP A 362 -15.11 -9.16 -13.62
N VAL A 363 -14.35 -8.16 -13.14
CA VAL A 363 -14.22 -7.87 -11.70
C VAL A 363 -15.57 -7.52 -11.07
N ALA A 364 -16.39 -6.71 -11.75
CA ALA A 364 -17.75 -6.40 -11.31
C ALA A 364 -18.63 -7.64 -11.23
N ALA A 365 -18.48 -8.59 -12.15
CA ALA A 365 -19.20 -9.88 -12.15
C ALA A 365 -18.84 -10.76 -10.94
N CYS A 366 -17.62 -10.60 -10.37
CA CYS A 366 -17.23 -11.20 -9.10
C CYS A 366 -17.84 -10.50 -7.88
N GLY A 367 -18.61 -9.42 -8.06
CA GLY A 367 -19.21 -8.65 -6.97
C GLY A 367 -18.22 -7.74 -6.25
N VAL A 368 -17.09 -7.44 -6.89
CA VAL A 368 -16.01 -6.60 -6.36
C VAL A 368 -15.98 -5.25 -7.07
N ARG A 369 -15.55 -4.22 -6.38
CA ARG A 369 -15.23 -2.90 -6.92
C ARG A 369 -13.78 -2.60 -6.65
N VAL A 370 -13.10 -2.00 -7.63
CA VAL A 370 -11.71 -1.57 -7.52
C VAL A 370 -11.62 -0.08 -7.81
N VAL A 371 -10.95 0.64 -6.93
CA VAL A 371 -10.74 2.07 -7.08
C VAL A 371 -9.28 2.42 -6.89
N ARG A 372 -8.84 3.49 -7.54
CA ARG A 372 -7.59 4.18 -7.27
C ARG A 372 -7.92 5.52 -6.59
N VAL A 373 -7.35 5.76 -5.41
CA VAL A 373 -7.31 7.08 -4.78
C VAL A 373 -5.90 7.65 -4.95
N LEU A 374 -5.81 8.94 -5.21
CA LEU A 374 -4.57 9.69 -5.42
C LEU A 374 -4.55 10.91 -4.51
N SER A 375 -3.39 11.28 -4.04
CA SER A 375 -3.18 12.54 -3.34
C SER A 375 -1.88 13.21 -3.82
N PRO A 376 -1.92 14.47 -4.21
CA PRO A 376 -0.70 15.23 -4.48
C PRO A 376 0.07 15.57 -3.20
N ASP A 377 -0.59 15.47 -2.04
CA ASP A 377 -0.09 15.97 -0.75
C ASP A 377 0.40 14.84 0.18
N LEU A 378 0.30 13.57 -0.24
CA LEU A 378 0.78 12.38 0.48
C LEU A 378 1.89 11.68 -0.31
N VAL A 379 2.88 11.15 0.40
CA VAL A 379 4.05 10.50 -0.21
C VAL A 379 3.75 9.03 -0.49
N PRO A 380 3.72 8.59 -1.76
CA PRO A 380 3.54 7.18 -2.09
C PRO A 380 4.82 6.38 -1.82
N ILE A 381 4.69 5.05 -1.68
CA ILE A 381 5.86 4.17 -1.56
C ILE A 381 6.64 4.12 -2.88
N HIS A 382 7.96 3.94 -2.80
CA HIS A 382 8.84 3.73 -3.96
C HIS A 382 9.51 2.35 -3.91
N GLY A 383 9.68 1.72 -5.05
CA GLY A 383 10.32 0.39 -5.13
C GLY A 383 11.80 0.42 -5.49
N HIS A 384 12.37 1.57 -5.82
CA HIS A 384 13.76 1.72 -6.23
C HIS A 384 14.51 2.61 -5.24
N HIS A 385 15.35 2.04 -4.39
CA HIS A 385 16.02 2.77 -3.30
C HIS A 385 16.94 3.90 -3.78
N ARG A 386 17.62 3.74 -4.93
CA ARG A 386 18.45 4.80 -5.53
C ARG A 386 17.61 6.02 -5.97
N TRP A 387 16.34 5.81 -6.26
CA TRP A 387 15.41 6.84 -6.74
C TRP A 387 14.21 6.98 -5.81
N PRO A 388 14.41 7.42 -4.55
CA PRO A 388 13.31 7.69 -3.64
C PRO A 388 12.57 8.96 -4.06
N HIS A 389 11.38 9.16 -3.55
CA HIS A 389 10.57 10.35 -3.84
C HIS A 389 11.13 11.59 -3.10
N LEU A 390 12.13 12.25 -3.67
CA LEU A 390 12.81 13.39 -3.03
C LEU A 390 11.95 14.66 -2.91
N ALA A 391 10.84 14.77 -3.64
CA ALA A 391 9.87 15.84 -3.39
C ALA A 391 9.28 15.78 -1.96
N ALA A 392 9.38 14.63 -1.28
CA ALA A 392 9.01 14.49 0.14
C ALA A 392 9.85 15.37 1.08
N ALA A 393 10.96 15.96 0.65
CA ALA A 393 11.75 16.90 1.46
C ALA A 393 10.95 18.13 1.93
N CYS A 394 9.91 18.53 1.17
CA CYS A 394 9.05 19.66 1.53
C CYS A 394 7.97 19.32 2.57
N VAL A 395 7.82 18.04 2.96
CA VAL A 395 6.81 17.63 3.94
C VAL A 395 7.08 18.27 5.30
N PRO A 396 6.09 18.94 5.91
CA PRO A 396 6.26 19.55 7.23
C PRO A 396 6.22 18.49 8.33
N VAL A 397 7.35 17.82 8.58
CA VAL A 397 7.46 16.69 9.51
C VAL A 397 6.94 17.05 10.91
N ALA A 398 7.32 18.21 11.44
CA ALA A 398 6.90 18.64 12.79
C ALA A 398 5.38 18.84 12.92
N GLU A 399 4.69 19.17 11.82
CA GLU A 399 3.23 19.31 11.79
C GLU A 399 2.54 17.94 11.67
N ARG A 400 3.11 17.04 10.86
CA ARG A 400 2.56 15.67 10.66
C ARG A 400 2.83 14.76 11.85
N PHE A 401 4.02 14.84 12.42
CA PHE A 401 4.48 14.01 13.53
C PHE A 401 5.02 14.89 14.67
N PRO A 402 4.15 15.52 15.45
CA PRO A 402 4.57 16.44 16.53
C PRO A 402 5.51 15.75 17.51
N GLY A 403 6.65 16.37 17.78
CA GLY A 403 7.69 15.86 18.67
C GLY A 403 8.62 14.81 18.05
N ALA A 404 8.42 14.42 16.78
CA ALA A 404 9.37 13.59 16.07
C ALA A 404 10.53 14.43 15.51
N GLU A 405 11.75 13.94 15.72
CA GLU A 405 12.97 14.57 15.21
C GLU A 405 13.67 13.65 14.21
N PRO A 406 14.15 14.16 13.07
CA PRO A 406 15.00 13.41 12.16
C PRO A 406 16.27 12.94 12.86
N SER A 407 16.64 11.68 12.68
CA SER A 407 17.85 11.09 13.25
C SER A 407 18.90 10.73 12.20
N THR A 408 18.58 10.91 10.92
CA THR A 408 19.49 10.77 9.79
C THR A 408 19.38 11.99 8.87
N ALA A 409 20.34 12.15 7.96
CA ALA A 409 20.20 13.08 6.86
C ALA A 409 19.04 12.64 5.94
N PHE A 410 18.41 13.62 5.26
CA PHE A 410 17.41 13.33 4.23
C PHE A 410 18.08 13.18 2.85
N PRO A 411 17.73 12.17 2.05
CA PRO A 411 16.94 11.01 2.44
C PRO A 411 17.74 10.07 3.34
N SER A 412 17.04 9.31 4.20
CA SER A 412 17.68 8.26 4.98
C SER A 412 18.38 7.24 4.07
N PRO A 413 19.59 6.77 4.42
CA PRO A 413 20.35 5.85 3.58
C PRO A 413 19.82 4.40 3.61
N PHE A 414 18.83 4.12 4.42
CA PHE A 414 18.31 2.78 4.65
C PHE A 414 17.15 2.43 3.71
N PRO A 415 17.18 1.33 2.95
CA PRO A 415 16.01 0.83 2.23
C PRO A 415 14.83 0.55 3.19
N HIS A 416 13.59 0.82 2.78
CA HIS A 416 12.43 0.44 3.60
C HIS A 416 12.19 -1.07 3.56
N PRO A 417 11.63 -1.70 4.62
CA PRO A 417 11.54 -3.16 4.73
C PRO A 417 10.27 -3.77 4.13
N LEU A 418 9.50 -3.02 3.34
CA LEU A 418 8.27 -3.53 2.73
C LEU A 418 8.49 -3.99 1.29
N GLY A 419 7.94 -5.17 0.96
CA GLY A 419 7.92 -5.78 -0.35
C GLY A 419 6.61 -5.58 -1.11
#